data_ca00227051056565b86a47f78694787c
#
_entry.id   ca00227051056565b86a47f78694787c
#
_cell.length_a   1.000
_cell.length_b   1.000
_cell.length_c   1.000
_cell.angle_alpha   90.00
_cell.angle_beta   90.00
_cell.angle_gamma   90.00
#
_symmetry.space_group_name_H-M   'P 1'
#
loop_
_entity.id
_entity.type
_entity.pdbx_description
1 polymer ?
#
loop_
_entity_poly.entity_id
_entity_poly.type
_entity_poly.pdbx_seq_one_letter_code
_entity_poly.pdbx_strand_id
1 'polypeptide(L)'
;VSAASIVVSKRPYPAGVYVLYSSLCSKHGTPVGSHGPMPMYILGMGKLGGHELNFSSDIDLIFTYPEKGETQGGKKSLEHQQFFTRLAQKLIQALNKVTVDGQVYRVDMRLRPFGESGPLVLHFDAMEDYYQEQGRHWERFAMVKARVINSDDSSYEAALQAILTPFTFRRYLDFTTLDALRNMKKLIATEIRRRKLN
;
A
#
# COMPACT_ATOMS: atom_id res chain seq x y z
N VAL A 1 15.98 11.72 -8.92
CA VAL A 1 14.68 11.19 -9.36
C VAL A 1 13.64 11.95 -8.57
N SER A 2 12.84 12.79 -9.23
CA SER A 2 11.81 13.59 -8.56
C SER A 2 10.76 12.68 -7.92
N ALA A 3 10.31 13.01 -6.70
CA ALA A 3 9.24 12.30 -6.01
C ALA A 3 7.92 12.26 -6.84
N ALA A 4 7.69 13.26 -7.68
CA ALA A 4 6.56 13.30 -8.61
C ALA A 4 6.61 12.16 -9.63
N SER A 5 7.78 11.66 -10.01
CA SER A 5 7.91 10.52 -10.93
C SER A 5 7.64 9.14 -10.27
N ILE A 6 7.47 9.10 -8.95
CA ILE A 6 7.05 7.90 -8.23
C ILE A 6 5.51 7.75 -8.28
N VAL A 7 4.78 8.83 -8.57
CA VAL A 7 3.33 8.90 -8.33
C VAL A 7 2.48 8.72 -9.60
N VAL A 8 3.03 8.86 -10.81
CA VAL A 8 2.20 8.76 -12.03
C VAL A 8 2.97 8.08 -13.16
N SER A 9 2.70 6.82 -13.39
CA SER A 9 3.16 6.12 -14.60
C SER A 9 2.12 5.06 -14.98
N LYS A 10 1.71 5.04 -16.24
CA LYS A 10 0.95 3.93 -16.87
C LYS A 10 1.80 2.66 -17.10
N ARG A 11 2.94 2.53 -16.44
CA ARG A 11 3.77 1.31 -16.42
C ARG A 11 3.57 0.62 -15.08
N PRO A 12 3.78 -0.71 -14.98
CA PRO A 12 3.58 -1.46 -13.74
C PRO A 12 4.43 -0.96 -12.56
N TYR A 13 5.40 -0.08 -12.86
CA TYR A 13 6.19 0.64 -11.84
C TYR A 13 6.53 2.05 -12.27
N PRO A 14 6.42 3.04 -11.37
CA PRO A 14 7.14 4.31 -11.51
C PRO A 14 8.65 4.05 -11.68
N ALA A 15 9.33 4.90 -12.42
CA ALA A 15 10.73 4.68 -12.81
C ALA A 15 11.66 4.29 -11.65
N GLY A 16 11.49 4.92 -10.47
CA GLY A 16 12.29 4.60 -9.28
C GLY A 16 12.01 3.20 -8.72
N VAL A 17 10.77 2.77 -8.68
CA VAL A 17 10.38 1.42 -8.20
C VAL A 17 10.84 0.36 -9.18
N TYR A 18 10.77 0.64 -10.49
CA TYR A 18 11.25 -0.25 -11.54
C TYR A 18 12.74 -0.54 -11.41
N VAL A 19 13.58 0.46 -11.13
CA VAL A 19 15.03 0.27 -10.93
C VAL A 19 15.30 -0.64 -9.73
N LEU A 20 14.58 -0.46 -8.62
CA LEU A 20 14.73 -1.31 -7.44
C LEU A 20 14.29 -2.75 -7.72
N TYR A 21 13.14 -2.92 -8.38
CA TYR A 21 12.60 -4.22 -8.78
C TYR A 21 13.57 -4.95 -9.72
N SER A 22 14.02 -4.31 -10.80
CA SER A 22 14.97 -4.90 -11.77
C SER A 22 16.30 -5.28 -11.14
N SER A 23 16.80 -4.45 -10.20
CA SER A 23 18.02 -4.76 -9.44
C SER A 23 17.86 -6.00 -8.54
N LEU A 24 16.66 -6.23 -7.98
CA LEU A 24 16.39 -7.45 -7.22
C LEU A 24 16.22 -8.67 -8.14
N CYS A 25 15.52 -8.51 -9.27
CA CYS A 25 15.37 -9.58 -10.26
C CYS A 25 16.71 -10.07 -10.81
N SER A 26 17.64 -9.18 -11.07
CA SER A 26 18.99 -9.57 -11.56
C SER A 26 19.77 -10.44 -10.57
N LYS A 27 19.49 -10.33 -9.28
CA LYS A 27 20.15 -11.10 -8.21
C LYS A 27 19.41 -12.38 -7.85
N HIS A 28 18.09 -12.28 -7.75
CA HIS A 28 17.26 -13.30 -7.14
C HIS A 28 16.26 -13.97 -8.10
N GLY A 29 16.20 -13.51 -9.34
CA GLY A 29 15.18 -13.94 -10.31
C GLY A 29 13.91 -13.10 -10.20
N THR A 30 13.01 -13.36 -11.13
CA THR A 30 11.74 -12.64 -11.26
C THR A 30 10.63 -13.36 -10.49
N PRO A 31 9.84 -12.69 -9.67
CA PRO A 31 8.63 -13.29 -9.10
C PRO A 31 7.62 -13.51 -10.22
N VAL A 32 7.20 -14.75 -10.39
CA VAL A 32 6.28 -15.18 -11.47
C VAL A 32 5.09 -15.88 -10.84
N GLY A 33 3.90 -15.44 -11.20
CA GLY A 33 2.62 -16.05 -10.82
C GLY A 33 1.87 -16.61 -12.04
N SER A 34 0.58 -16.88 -11.85
CA SER A 34 -0.29 -17.50 -12.87
C SER A 34 -0.44 -16.66 -14.16
N HIS A 35 -0.31 -15.35 -14.06
CA HIS A 35 -0.42 -14.41 -15.19
C HIS A 35 0.93 -13.81 -15.64
N GLY A 36 2.05 -14.45 -15.27
CA GLY A 36 3.39 -13.99 -15.61
C GLY A 36 4.10 -13.24 -14.50
N PRO A 37 5.07 -12.36 -14.82
CA PRO A 37 5.80 -11.59 -13.84
C PRO A 37 4.87 -10.77 -12.94
N MET A 38 5.06 -10.88 -11.62
CA MET A 38 4.20 -10.22 -10.64
C MET A 38 4.76 -8.88 -10.20
N PRO A 39 3.93 -7.82 -10.19
CA PRO A 39 4.27 -6.56 -9.57
C PRO A 39 4.01 -6.58 -8.05
N MET A 40 4.65 -5.66 -7.32
CA MET A 40 4.18 -5.22 -6.01
C MET A 40 3.21 -4.07 -6.23
N TYR A 41 2.00 -4.18 -5.73
CA TYR A 41 1.04 -3.08 -5.75
C TYR A 41 1.24 -2.17 -4.54
N ILE A 42 1.09 -0.88 -4.79
CA ILE A 42 1.26 0.19 -3.82
C ILE A 42 -0.07 0.92 -3.70
N LEU A 43 -0.71 0.78 -2.55
CA LEU A 43 -1.92 1.54 -2.24
C LEU A 43 -1.50 2.84 -1.55
N GLY A 44 -1.82 3.97 -2.16
CA GLY A 44 -1.77 5.28 -1.52
C GLY A 44 -3.04 5.51 -0.74
N MET A 45 -2.88 5.83 0.55
CA MET A 45 -3.97 6.03 1.47
C MET A 45 -4.18 7.53 1.76
N GLY A 46 -5.25 7.87 2.46
CA GLY A 46 -5.50 9.21 2.97
C GLY A 46 -5.40 10.30 1.90
N LYS A 47 -4.57 11.33 2.14
CA LYS A 47 -4.38 12.45 1.21
C LYS A 47 -3.73 12.05 -0.10
N LEU A 48 -2.80 11.09 -0.07
CA LEU A 48 -2.15 10.59 -1.27
C LEU A 48 -3.14 9.86 -2.17
N GLY A 49 -3.96 8.98 -1.60
CA GLY A 49 -5.01 8.29 -2.34
C GLY A 49 -6.06 9.24 -2.92
N GLY A 50 -6.46 10.25 -2.15
CA GLY A 50 -7.46 11.25 -2.52
C GLY A 50 -6.96 12.39 -3.42
N HIS A 51 -5.70 12.37 -3.88
CA HIS A 51 -5.08 13.49 -4.64
C HIS A 51 -5.03 14.83 -3.88
N GLU A 52 -4.96 14.77 -2.54
CA GLU A 52 -4.99 15.93 -1.65
C GLU A 52 -3.63 16.16 -0.95
N LEU A 53 -2.55 15.59 -1.50
CA LEU A 53 -1.23 15.64 -0.89
C LEU A 53 -0.66 17.08 -0.93
N ASN A 54 -0.16 17.55 0.21
CA ASN A 54 0.57 18.80 0.34
C ASN A 54 2.03 18.57 0.78
N PHE A 55 2.88 19.59 0.63
CA PHE A 55 4.34 19.48 0.78
C PHE A 55 4.85 18.95 2.14
N SER A 56 4.08 19.09 3.21
CA SER A 56 4.48 18.68 4.56
C SER A 56 3.72 17.46 5.07
N SER A 57 3.00 16.75 4.21
CA SER A 57 2.22 15.57 4.61
C SER A 57 3.07 14.31 4.59
N ASP A 58 2.90 13.49 5.61
CA ASP A 58 3.30 12.08 5.54
C ASP A 58 2.50 11.39 4.44
N ILE A 59 3.07 10.36 3.85
CA ILE A 59 2.39 9.49 2.91
C ILE A 59 2.11 8.14 3.57
N ASP A 60 0.83 7.80 3.63
CA ASP A 60 0.38 6.51 4.13
C ASP A 60 0.36 5.51 2.97
N LEU A 61 1.07 4.39 3.13
CA LEU A 61 1.18 3.36 2.10
C LEU A 61 0.80 1.98 2.64
N ILE A 62 0.24 1.14 1.75
CA ILE A 62 0.09 -0.30 1.97
C ILE A 62 0.69 -1.01 0.77
N PHE A 63 1.48 -2.06 1.02
CA PHE A 63 2.10 -2.87 -0.02
C PHE A 63 1.47 -4.26 -0.06
N THR A 64 1.21 -4.74 -1.28
CA THR A 64 0.67 -6.08 -1.51
C THR A 64 1.19 -6.68 -2.81
N TYR A 65 1.11 -8.00 -2.95
CA TYR A 65 1.51 -8.72 -4.16
C TYR A 65 0.55 -9.88 -4.44
N PRO A 66 0.45 -10.35 -5.71
CA PRO A 66 -0.60 -11.29 -6.10
C PRO A 66 -0.53 -12.66 -5.41
N GLU A 67 0.55 -13.40 -5.57
CA GLU A 67 0.58 -14.84 -5.28
C GLU A 67 1.84 -15.27 -4.52
N LYS A 68 1.68 -16.29 -3.66
CA LYS A 68 2.82 -16.98 -3.04
C LYS A 68 3.62 -17.74 -4.10
N GLY A 69 4.87 -18.05 -3.79
CA GLY A 69 5.76 -18.83 -4.62
C GLY A 69 7.21 -18.40 -4.45
N GLU A 70 8.03 -18.74 -5.43
CA GLU A 70 9.46 -18.42 -5.47
C GLU A 70 9.82 -17.71 -6.77
N THR A 71 10.86 -16.86 -6.71
CA THR A 71 11.42 -16.20 -7.88
C THR A 71 12.09 -17.18 -8.81
N GLN A 72 12.04 -16.92 -10.12
CA GLN A 72 12.58 -17.77 -11.18
C GLN A 72 13.71 -17.09 -11.93
N GLY A 73 14.68 -17.87 -12.41
CA GLY A 73 15.78 -17.38 -13.28
C GLY A 73 16.92 -16.66 -12.57
N GLY A 74 16.94 -16.63 -11.25
CA GLY A 74 18.02 -16.03 -10.48
C GLY A 74 19.08 -17.03 -10.01
N LYS A 75 20.26 -16.51 -9.60
CA LYS A 75 21.32 -17.36 -9.00
C LYS A 75 20.92 -17.93 -7.64
N LYS A 76 20.06 -17.27 -6.90
CA LYS A 76 19.52 -17.67 -5.60
C LYS A 76 18.07 -17.23 -5.53
N SER A 77 17.17 -18.20 -5.68
CA SER A 77 15.73 -17.92 -5.55
C SER A 77 15.37 -17.40 -4.15
N LEU A 78 14.30 -16.67 -4.09
CA LEU A 78 13.68 -16.19 -2.86
C LEU A 78 12.18 -16.51 -2.89
N GLU A 79 11.62 -16.77 -1.73
CA GLU A 79 10.17 -16.72 -1.58
C GLU A 79 9.64 -15.33 -1.96
N HIS A 80 8.47 -15.27 -2.60
CA HIS A 80 7.85 -14.01 -3.02
C HIS A 80 7.69 -13.04 -1.84
N GLN A 81 7.31 -13.56 -0.66
CA GLN A 81 7.23 -12.76 0.57
C GLN A 81 8.55 -12.06 0.90
N GLN A 82 9.67 -12.76 0.80
CA GLN A 82 11.00 -12.19 1.08
C GLN A 82 11.42 -11.21 0.00
N PHE A 83 11.14 -11.52 -1.27
CA PHE A 83 11.47 -10.63 -2.39
C PHE A 83 10.74 -9.29 -2.26
N PHE A 84 9.42 -9.32 -2.09
CA PHE A 84 8.61 -8.11 -1.99
C PHE A 84 8.84 -7.34 -0.70
N THR A 85 9.13 -8.01 0.41
CA THR A 85 9.56 -7.34 1.65
C THR A 85 10.85 -6.55 1.44
N ARG A 86 11.86 -7.13 0.77
CA ARG A 86 13.10 -6.42 0.44
C ARG A 86 12.88 -5.24 -0.50
N LEU A 87 11.99 -5.40 -1.49
CA LEU A 87 11.62 -4.33 -2.40
C LEU A 87 10.98 -3.16 -1.64
N ALA A 88 10.00 -3.46 -0.78
CA ALA A 88 9.32 -2.47 0.04
C ALA A 88 10.27 -1.72 0.99
N GLN A 89 11.17 -2.45 1.66
CA GLN A 89 12.20 -1.84 2.52
C GLN A 89 13.10 -0.87 1.75
N LYS A 90 13.58 -1.25 0.56
CA LYS A 90 14.38 -0.37 -0.30
C LYS A 90 13.60 0.86 -0.77
N LEU A 91 12.32 0.69 -1.09
CA LEU A 91 11.46 1.80 -1.48
C LEU A 91 11.27 2.79 -0.33
N ILE A 92 10.94 2.29 0.87
CA ILE A 92 10.80 3.13 2.07
C ILE A 92 12.10 3.88 2.37
N GLN A 93 13.25 3.21 2.30
CA GLN A 93 14.57 3.84 2.49
C GLN A 93 14.81 4.94 1.47
N ALA A 94 14.47 4.70 0.20
CA ALA A 94 14.63 5.70 -0.87
C ALA A 94 13.72 6.92 -0.67
N LEU A 95 12.49 6.72 -0.20
CA LEU A 95 11.53 7.79 0.07
C LEU A 95 11.88 8.61 1.31
N ASN A 96 12.35 7.95 2.38
CA ASN A 96 12.74 8.59 3.62
C ASN A 96 14.12 9.28 3.55
N LYS A 97 14.86 9.09 2.46
CA LYS A 97 16.21 9.65 2.33
C LYS A 97 16.17 11.18 2.32
N VAL A 98 16.85 11.78 3.26
CA VAL A 98 17.11 13.22 3.26
C VAL A 98 18.22 13.51 2.24
N THR A 99 17.94 14.39 1.28
CA THR A 99 18.91 14.88 0.29
C THR A 99 19.28 16.32 0.59
N VAL A 100 20.23 16.88 -0.15
CA VAL A 100 20.58 18.30 -0.04
C VAL A 100 19.39 19.22 -0.29
N ASP A 101 18.42 18.74 -1.09
CA ASP A 101 17.18 19.46 -1.41
C ASP A 101 16.06 19.22 -0.37
N GLY A 102 16.34 18.50 0.72
CA GLY A 102 15.40 18.16 1.78
C GLY A 102 14.94 16.69 1.77
N GLN A 103 13.97 16.40 2.65
CA GLN A 103 13.32 15.09 2.72
C GLN A 103 12.22 14.99 1.67
N VAL A 104 12.21 13.88 0.90
CA VAL A 104 11.22 13.68 -0.15
C VAL A 104 9.83 13.51 0.45
N TYR A 105 9.64 12.48 1.28
CA TYR A 105 8.41 12.22 2.04
C TYR A 105 8.72 11.36 3.25
N ARG A 106 7.97 11.54 4.33
CA ARG A 106 7.95 10.62 5.46
C ARG A 106 6.88 9.55 5.17
N VAL A 107 7.30 8.29 5.14
CA VAL A 107 6.41 7.16 4.87
C VAL A 107 5.81 6.64 6.16
N ASP A 108 4.48 6.54 6.22
CA ASP A 108 3.74 5.90 7.29
C ASP A 108 3.14 4.57 6.80
N MET A 109 3.40 3.49 7.53
CA MET A 109 2.93 2.14 7.20
C MET A 109 1.93 1.60 8.21
N ARG A 110 1.43 2.42 9.14
CA ARG A 110 0.56 1.97 10.24
C ARG A 110 -0.85 1.56 9.80
N LEU A 111 -1.28 2.00 8.62
CA LEU A 111 -2.58 1.63 8.04
C LEU A 111 -2.59 0.23 7.38
N ARG A 112 -1.43 -0.44 7.31
CA ARG A 112 -1.37 -1.80 6.74
C ARG A 112 -2.07 -2.82 7.64
N PRO A 113 -2.53 -3.97 7.08
CA PRO A 113 -3.09 -5.07 7.86
C PRO A 113 -2.19 -5.45 9.05
N PHE A 114 -2.80 -5.65 10.22
CA PHE A 114 -2.14 -5.88 11.51
C PHE A 114 -1.30 -4.70 12.03
N GLY A 115 -1.30 -3.55 11.39
CA GLY A 115 -0.57 -2.36 11.83
C GLY A 115 0.95 -2.59 11.92
N GLU A 116 1.59 -2.06 12.96
CA GLU A 116 3.05 -2.17 13.14
C GLU A 116 3.54 -3.60 13.43
N SER A 117 2.70 -4.45 13.99
CA SER A 117 3.03 -5.85 14.31
C SER A 117 2.91 -6.80 13.12
N GLY A 118 2.24 -6.37 12.04
CA GLY A 118 2.06 -7.17 10.84
C GLY A 118 3.24 -7.13 9.87
N PRO A 119 3.26 -8.08 8.92
CA PRO A 119 4.26 -8.08 7.87
C PRO A 119 4.18 -6.79 7.04
N LEU A 120 5.32 -6.37 6.48
CA LEU A 120 5.40 -5.14 5.68
C LEU A 120 4.64 -5.24 4.37
N VAL A 121 4.56 -6.44 3.81
CA VAL A 121 3.87 -6.75 2.55
C VAL A 121 3.05 -8.01 2.76
N LEU A 122 1.83 -8.07 2.22
CA LEU A 122 0.98 -9.24 2.24
C LEU A 122 0.64 -9.68 0.81
N HIS A 123 0.48 -10.99 0.57
CA HIS A 123 -0.12 -11.46 -0.68
C HIS A 123 -1.65 -11.29 -0.63
N PHE A 124 -2.29 -11.34 -1.79
CA PHE A 124 -3.71 -11.03 -1.94
C PHE A 124 -4.61 -11.87 -1.03
N ASP A 125 -4.42 -13.21 -0.98
CA ASP A 125 -5.27 -14.06 -0.15
C ASP A 125 -5.17 -13.67 1.34
N ALA A 126 -3.96 -13.43 1.86
CA ALA A 126 -3.80 -13.04 3.26
C ALA A 126 -4.35 -11.63 3.55
N MET A 127 -4.35 -10.75 2.56
CA MET A 127 -5.00 -9.44 2.66
C MET A 127 -6.52 -9.59 2.66
N GLU A 128 -7.08 -10.46 1.83
CA GLU A 128 -8.50 -10.77 1.79
C GLU A 128 -8.98 -11.38 3.10
N ASP A 129 -8.30 -12.43 3.58
CA ASP A 129 -8.60 -13.08 4.86
C ASP A 129 -8.61 -12.07 6.01
N TYR A 130 -7.59 -11.20 6.07
CA TYR A 130 -7.53 -10.15 7.09
C TYR A 130 -8.74 -9.22 7.04
N TYR A 131 -9.08 -8.69 5.86
CA TYR A 131 -10.19 -7.75 5.75
C TYR A 131 -11.56 -8.38 5.95
N GLN A 132 -11.71 -9.67 5.63
CA GLN A 132 -12.94 -10.41 5.88
C GLN A 132 -13.15 -10.71 7.37
N GLU A 133 -12.10 -11.17 8.05
CA GLU A 133 -12.19 -11.66 9.42
C GLU A 133 -11.92 -10.61 10.50
N GLN A 134 -10.96 -9.71 10.25
CA GLN A 134 -10.43 -8.79 11.25
C GLN A 134 -10.54 -7.31 10.88
N GLY A 135 -10.93 -7.00 9.65
CA GLY A 135 -11.01 -5.63 9.15
C GLY A 135 -11.96 -4.76 9.98
N ARG A 136 -11.42 -3.71 10.58
CA ARG A 136 -12.14 -2.81 11.47
C ARG A 136 -12.89 -1.72 10.70
N HIS A 137 -13.91 -1.12 11.32
CA HIS A 137 -14.67 -0.03 10.71
C HIS A 137 -13.81 1.15 10.28
N TRP A 138 -12.81 1.52 11.07
CA TRP A 138 -11.92 2.63 10.74
C TRP A 138 -11.01 2.33 9.54
N GLU A 139 -10.57 1.06 9.36
CA GLU A 139 -9.78 0.64 8.20
C GLU A 139 -10.62 0.71 6.93
N ARG A 140 -11.87 0.27 7.00
CA ARG A 140 -12.83 0.41 5.90
C ARG A 140 -13.00 1.87 5.51
N PHE A 141 -13.15 2.76 6.48
CA PHE A 141 -13.26 4.19 6.21
C PHE A 141 -11.98 4.75 5.58
N ALA A 142 -10.81 4.34 6.05
CA ALA A 142 -9.54 4.72 5.45
C ALA A 142 -9.42 4.25 3.99
N MET A 143 -9.94 3.05 3.67
CA MET A 143 -9.94 2.49 2.31
C MET A 143 -10.81 3.25 1.32
N VAL A 144 -11.77 4.06 1.75
CA VAL A 144 -12.60 4.88 0.83
C VAL A 144 -11.74 5.81 -0.04
N LYS A 145 -10.61 6.28 0.47
CA LYS A 145 -9.65 7.11 -0.27
C LYS A 145 -8.45 6.31 -0.81
N ALA A 146 -8.43 4.99 -0.64
CA ALA A 146 -7.33 4.18 -1.14
C ALA A 146 -7.31 4.16 -2.67
N ARG A 147 -6.11 4.23 -3.23
CA ARG A 147 -5.89 4.17 -4.68
C ARG A 147 -4.63 3.36 -4.99
N VAL A 148 -4.68 2.50 -5.98
CA VAL A 148 -3.49 1.86 -6.54
C VAL A 148 -2.66 2.93 -7.26
N ILE A 149 -1.45 3.18 -6.76
CA ILE A 149 -0.57 4.24 -7.30
C ILE A 149 0.10 3.78 -8.60
N ASN A 150 0.45 2.51 -8.66
CA ASN A 150 1.11 1.89 -9.81
C ASN A 150 0.15 0.99 -10.59
N SER A 151 -1.02 1.52 -10.91
CA SER A 151 -2.01 0.86 -11.76
C SER A 151 -1.41 0.43 -13.10
N ASP A 152 -1.69 -0.80 -13.50
CA ASP A 152 -1.21 -1.39 -14.74
C ASP A 152 -2.33 -1.98 -15.62
N ASP A 153 -3.58 -1.82 -15.20
CA ASP A 153 -4.78 -2.35 -15.85
C ASP A 153 -4.71 -3.88 -16.11
N SER A 154 -3.93 -4.60 -15.30
CA SER A 154 -3.70 -6.03 -15.45
C SER A 154 -4.77 -6.89 -14.77
N SER A 155 -4.75 -8.19 -15.08
CA SER A 155 -5.58 -9.18 -14.38
C SER A 155 -5.31 -9.21 -12.88
N TYR A 156 -4.08 -8.97 -12.45
CA TYR A 156 -3.73 -8.89 -11.04
C TYR A 156 -4.33 -7.65 -10.37
N GLU A 157 -4.35 -6.51 -11.04
CA GLU A 157 -5.00 -5.33 -10.50
C GLU A 157 -6.52 -5.54 -10.38
N ALA A 158 -7.14 -6.18 -11.38
CA ALA A 158 -8.56 -6.53 -11.30
C ALA A 158 -8.85 -7.45 -10.10
N ALA A 159 -7.98 -8.44 -9.82
CA ALA A 159 -8.09 -9.29 -8.63
C ALA A 159 -7.95 -8.49 -7.33
N LEU A 160 -7.01 -7.54 -7.25
CA LEU A 160 -6.87 -6.65 -6.10
C LEU A 160 -8.14 -5.81 -5.87
N GLN A 161 -8.71 -5.24 -6.93
CA GLN A 161 -9.96 -4.48 -6.84
C GLN A 161 -11.14 -5.35 -6.39
N ALA A 162 -11.18 -6.63 -6.78
CA ALA A 162 -12.20 -7.58 -6.34
C ALA A 162 -12.13 -7.86 -4.81
N ILE A 163 -10.95 -7.75 -4.20
CA ILE A 163 -10.76 -7.85 -2.74
C ILE A 163 -11.16 -6.53 -2.05
N LEU A 164 -10.66 -5.40 -2.55
CA LEU A 164 -10.80 -4.12 -1.87
C LEU A 164 -12.23 -3.57 -1.94
N THR A 165 -12.92 -3.76 -3.06
CA THR A 165 -14.24 -3.18 -3.30
C THR A 165 -15.30 -3.70 -2.32
N PRO A 166 -15.46 -5.02 -2.08
CA PRO A 166 -16.44 -5.54 -1.12
C PRO A 166 -16.13 -5.13 0.32
N PHE A 167 -14.85 -5.02 0.68
CA PHE A 167 -14.46 -4.54 1.99
C PHE A 167 -14.82 -3.07 2.19
N THR A 168 -14.52 -2.22 1.20
CA THR A 168 -14.73 -0.77 1.28
C THR A 168 -16.20 -0.40 1.18
N PHE A 169 -16.91 -0.96 0.20
CA PHE A 169 -18.28 -0.61 -0.16
C PHE A 169 -19.24 -1.78 0.09
N ARG A 170 -19.61 -2.00 1.36
CA ARG A 170 -20.65 -2.99 1.69
C ARG A 170 -22.00 -2.56 1.16
N ARG A 171 -22.74 -3.52 0.58
CA ARG A 171 -24.06 -3.32 0.01
C ARG A 171 -25.10 -2.89 1.06
N TYR A 172 -24.88 -3.29 2.32
CA TYR A 172 -25.73 -2.94 3.45
C TYR A 172 -24.89 -2.33 4.57
N LEU A 173 -25.19 -1.08 4.91
CA LEU A 173 -24.67 -0.45 6.11
C LEU A 173 -25.66 -0.78 7.23
N ASP A 174 -25.23 -1.52 8.23
CA ASP A 174 -25.99 -1.69 9.45
C ASP A 174 -25.91 -0.44 10.35
N PHE A 175 -26.83 -0.32 11.30
CA PHE A 175 -26.87 0.82 12.22
C PHE A 175 -25.58 0.92 13.04
N THR A 176 -24.94 -0.22 13.36
CA THR A 176 -23.68 -0.25 14.12
C THR A 176 -22.53 0.39 13.36
N THR A 177 -22.49 0.24 12.05
CA THR A 177 -21.50 0.89 11.17
C THR A 177 -21.70 2.41 11.15
N LEU A 178 -22.95 2.89 11.08
CA LEU A 178 -23.24 4.33 11.11
C LEU A 178 -22.86 4.94 12.46
N ASP A 179 -23.15 4.26 13.57
CA ASP A 179 -22.77 4.73 14.89
C ASP A 179 -21.25 4.71 15.12
N ALA A 180 -20.54 3.71 14.61
CA ALA A 180 -19.10 3.66 14.63
C ALA A 180 -18.48 4.85 13.86
N LEU A 181 -19.01 5.19 12.69
CA LEU A 181 -18.57 6.37 11.91
C LEU A 181 -18.83 7.69 12.65
N ARG A 182 -20.00 7.83 13.28
CA ARG A 182 -20.34 9.02 14.09
C ARG A 182 -19.40 9.16 15.29
N ASN A 183 -19.11 8.06 15.98
CA ASN A 183 -18.19 8.05 17.12
C ASN A 183 -16.76 8.39 16.69
N MET A 184 -16.29 7.81 15.59
CA MET A 184 -14.98 8.14 15.03
C MET A 184 -14.88 9.64 14.67
N LYS A 185 -15.90 10.22 14.02
CA LYS A 185 -15.96 11.65 13.73
C LYS A 185 -15.87 12.52 14.99
N LYS A 186 -16.54 12.12 16.06
CA LYS A 186 -16.46 12.80 17.37
C LYS A 186 -15.05 12.73 17.95
N LEU A 187 -14.40 11.56 17.92
CA LEU A 187 -13.03 11.38 18.42
C LEU A 187 -12.04 12.23 17.63
N ILE A 188 -12.12 12.25 16.31
CA ILE A 188 -11.29 13.10 15.45
C ILE A 188 -11.50 14.58 15.78
N ALA A 189 -12.73 15.03 15.91
CA ALA A 189 -13.04 16.43 16.24
C ALA A 189 -12.48 16.82 17.62
N THR A 190 -12.54 15.92 18.61
CA THR A 190 -11.98 16.14 19.94
C THR A 190 -10.46 16.25 19.90
N GLU A 191 -9.79 15.36 19.16
CA GLU A 191 -8.33 15.38 19.03
C GLU A 191 -7.84 16.63 18.29
N ILE A 192 -8.54 17.07 17.24
CA ILE A 192 -8.23 18.32 16.54
C ILE A 192 -8.35 19.52 17.48
N ARG A 193 -9.40 19.59 18.31
CA ARG A 193 -9.57 20.65 19.31
C ARG A 193 -8.42 20.65 20.32
N ARG A 194 -8.04 19.47 20.82
CA ARG A 194 -6.95 19.33 21.77
C ARG A 194 -5.61 19.82 21.20
N ARG A 195 -5.32 19.51 19.94
CA ARG A 195 -4.08 19.95 19.27
C ARG A 195 -4.07 21.43 18.91
N LYS A 196 -5.22 22.10 18.83
CA LYS A 196 -5.31 23.55 18.60
C LYS A 196 -5.19 24.37 19.88
N LEU A 197 -5.32 23.74 21.04
CA LEU A 197 -5.23 24.39 22.36
C LEU A 197 -3.84 24.21 22.99
N ASN A 198 -2.94 23.45 22.39
CA ASN A 198 -1.53 23.32 22.69
C ASN A 198 -0.70 24.01 21.60
#